data_df7352445191f7f793ab43686e6b21cb
#
_entry.id   df7352445191f7f793ab43686e6b21cb
#
_cell.length_a   1.000
_cell.length_b   1.000
_cell.length_c   1.000
_cell.angle_alpha   90.00
_cell.angle_beta   90.00
_cell.angle_gamma   90.00
#
_symmetry.space_group_name_H-M   'P 1'
#
loop_
_entity.id
_entity.type
_entity.pdbx_description
1 polymer ?
#
loop_
_entity_poly.entity_id
_entity_poly.type
_entity_poly.pdbx_seq_one_letter_code
_entity_poly.pdbx_strand_id
1 'polypeptide(L)'
;SLGFSVWRTPRAWQDREAKPSAIAKLRPAEAISHRTKLLDDNPAFWLGARWRWRPLLVWAALFAGFMLWLWGLLENGRWWLDEGVHLTTLWCTFACFKCWIASAVCDRFREDRQQSSLELLLATPLNFSDFSLGQARRLLWQFGLPLGLVLATVPFMMFDSDGDTWPYYFVGLAILVVDIWAMHFVGMQLSLTSRKPSFSASGVALRILFLPWIIWAGMMLFLAFALFGPAQTGGGMIEEFVLGLWFFVCLGNNLFWGMRAMNNLKTNF
;
A
#
# COMPACT_ATOMS: atom_id res chain seq x y z
N SER A 1 -39.71 12.81 19.85
CA SER A 1 -38.50 11.99 19.65
C SER A 1 -37.61 11.87 20.87
N LEU A 2 -37.72 12.76 21.90
CA LEU A 2 -36.92 12.69 23.14
C LEU A 2 -37.29 11.47 24.02
N GLY A 3 -38.51 11.00 24.02
CA GLY A 3 -38.94 9.84 24.82
C GLY A 3 -38.30 8.51 24.37
N PHE A 4 -37.92 8.37 23.09
CA PHE A 4 -37.31 7.16 22.55
C PHE A 4 -35.81 7.04 22.92
N SER A 5 -35.11 8.17 23.00
CA SER A 5 -33.71 8.21 23.43
C SER A 5 -33.59 7.90 24.92
N VAL A 6 -34.45 8.43 25.78
CA VAL A 6 -34.42 8.16 27.24
C VAL A 6 -34.70 6.69 27.55
N TRP A 7 -35.53 6.01 26.77
CA TRP A 7 -35.86 4.57 26.97
C TRP A 7 -34.72 3.64 26.53
N ARG A 8 -33.90 4.06 25.53
CA ARG A 8 -32.82 3.24 24.96
C ARG A 8 -31.47 3.43 25.63
N THR A 9 -31.24 4.58 26.25
CA THR A 9 -29.97 4.93 26.87
C THR A 9 -29.54 4.02 28.03
N PRO A 10 -30.41 3.64 28.99
CA PRO A 10 -30.02 2.77 30.08
C PRO A 10 -29.60 1.35 29.67
N ARG A 11 -30.13 0.86 28.51
CA ARG A 11 -29.80 -0.47 27.99
C ARG A 11 -28.52 -0.49 27.14
N ALA A 12 -28.14 0.63 26.61
CA ALA A 12 -26.90 0.78 25.82
C ALA A 12 -25.66 1.00 26.72
N TRP A 13 -25.88 1.49 27.95
CA TRP A 13 -24.82 1.81 28.93
C TRP A 13 -24.47 0.64 29.87
N GLN A 14 -25.25 -0.43 29.87
CA GLN A 14 -24.81 -1.64 30.54
C GLN A 14 -23.70 -2.23 29.68
N ASP A 15 -22.45 -2.21 30.20
CA ASP A 15 -21.36 -3.04 29.73
C ASP A 15 -21.89 -4.47 29.67
N ARG A 16 -22.38 -4.89 28.51
CA ARG A 16 -22.60 -6.30 28.25
C ARG A 16 -21.21 -6.91 28.30
N GLU A 17 -20.91 -7.62 29.39
CA GLU A 17 -19.77 -8.53 29.41
C GLU A 17 -19.76 -9.24 28.06
N ALA A 18 -18.73 -8.95 27.26
CA ALA A 18 -18.61 -9.52 25.92
C ALA A 18 -18.68 -11.04 26.10
N LYS A 19 -19.79 -11.63 25.65
CA LYS A 19 -19.95 -13.10 25.72
C LYS A 19 -18.67 -13.68 25.11
N PRO A 20 -17.92 -14.50 25.86
CA PRO A 20 -16.68 -15.07 25.38
C PRO A 20 -16.98 -15.75 24.04
N SER A 21 -16.31 -15.31 22.98
CA SER A 21 -16.51 -15.89 21.66
C SER A 21 -16.25 -17.40 21.76
N ALA A 22 -16.98 -18.21 21.00
CA ALA A 22 -16.84 -19.67 20.99
C ALA A 22 -15.36 -20.13 20.81
N ILE A 23 -14.52 -19.28 20.22
CA ILE A 23 -13.06 -19.46 20.07
C ILE A 23 -12.32 -19.36 21.42
N ALA A 24 -12.82 -18.58 22.39
CA ALA A 24 -12.24 -18.49 23.73
C ALA A 24 -12.48 -19.76 24.56
N LYS A 25 -13.40 -20.64 24.18
CA LYS A 25 -13.68 -21.91 24.84
C LYS A 25 -12.77 -23.05 24.39
N LEU A 26 -12.07 -22.88 23.26
CA LEU A 26 -11.18 -23.91 22.70
C LEU A 26 -9.72 -23.55 22.96
N ARG A 27 -9.18 -23.94 24.12
CA ARG A 27 -7.76 -23.85 24.54
C ARG A 27 -7.29 -22.48 25.07
N PRO A 28 -7.71 -22.11 26.31
CA PRO A 28 -7.27 -20.84 26.91
C PRO A 28 -5.75 -20.75 27.11
N ALA A 29 -5.06 -21.86 27.41
CA ALA A 29 -3.63 -21.88 27.67
C ALA A 29 -2.76 -21.62 26.43
N GLU A 30 -3.10 -22.19 25.26
CA GLU A 30 -2.37 -21.96 24.02
C GLU A 30 -2.62 -20.55 23.45
N ALA A 31 -3.84 -20.04 23.60
CA ALA A 31 -4.18 -18.67 23.19
C ALA A 31 -3.47 -17.63 24.05
N ILE A 32 -3.31 -17.87 25.35
CA ILE A 32 -2.56 -17.01 26.28
C ILE A 32 -1.07 -17.05 25.94
N SER A 33 -0.49 -18.23 25.74
CA SER A 33 0.92 -18.40 25.38
C SER A 33 1.27 -17.74 24.05
N HIS A 34 0.43 -17.89 23.04
CA HIS A 34 0.63 -17.22 21.75
C HIS A 34 0.50 -15.69 21.84
N ARG A 35 -0.42 -15.22 22.68
CA ARG A 35 -0.64 -13.79 22.94
C ARG A 35 0.55 -13.16 23.69
N THR A 36 1.06 -13.81 24.74
CA THR A 36 2.23 -13.32 25.48
C THR A 36 3.46 -13.27 24.59
N LYS A 37 3.70 -14.32 23.81
CA LYS A 37 4.82 -14.36 22.87
C LYS A 37 4.79 -13.26 21.81
N LEU A 38 3.61 -12.92 21.29
CA LEU A 38 3.45 -11.82 20.33
C LEU A 38 3.58 -10.44 20.98
N LEU A 39 3.17 -10.29 22.24
CA LEU A 39 3.32 -9.05 23.00
C LEU A 39 4.77 -8.79 23.39
N ASP A 40 5.53 -9.85 23.73
CA ASP A 40 6.96 -9.76 24.05
C ASP A 40 7.80 -9.40 22.81
N ASP A 41 7.39 -9.87 21.62
CA ASP A 41 8.10 -9.60 20.36
C ASP A 41 7.88 -8.15 19.87
N ASN A 42 6.64 -7.71 19.73
CA ASN A 42 6.31 -6.33 19.37
C ASN A 42 4.82 -6.03 19.61
N PRO A 43 4.47 -5.18 20.61
CA PRO A 43 3.08 -4.85 20.93
C PRO A 43 2.34 -4.13 19.81
N ALA A 44 3.06 -3.34 18.97
CA ALA A 44 2.48 -2.67 17.82
C ALA A 44 2.05 -3.65 16.72
N PHE A 45 2.79 -4.74 16.52
CA PHE A 45 2.43 -5.82 15.59
C PHE A 45 1.18 -6.56 16.05
N TRP A 46 1.09 -6.90 17.35
CA TRP A 46 -0.07 -7.60 17.91
C TRP A 46 -1.38 -6.85 17.72
N LEU A 47 -1.36 -5.54 17.95
CA LEU A 47 -2.56 -4.69 17.77
C LEU A 47 -3.16 -4.84 16.36
N GLY A 48 -2.32 -5.07 15.35
CA GLY A 48 -2.73 -5.16 13.96
C GLY A 48 -3.13 -6.55 13.47
N ALA A 49 -2.60 -7.58 14.07
CA ALA A 49 -2.90 -8.97 13.69
C ALA A 49 -4.34 -9.41 14.07
N ARG A 50 -5.08 -8.56 14.76
CA ARG A 50 -6.46 -8.80 15.23
C ARG A 50 -7.48 -9.01 14.10
N TRP A 51 -7.27 -8.40 12.92
CA TRP A 51 -8.23 -8.43 11.81
C TRP A 51 -7.85 -9.47 10.75
N ARG A 52 -8.27 -10.70 10.94
CA ARG A 52 -7.94 -11.85 10.07
C ARG A 52 -8.54 -11.78 8.67
N TRP A 53 -9.59 -11.02 8.44
CA TRP A 53 -10.31 -10.98 7.17
C TRP A 53 -9.68 -10.02 6.14
N ARG A 54 -8.85 -9.06 6.56
CA ARG A 54 -8.20 -8.11 5.63
C ARG A 54 -7.24 -8.77 4.64
N PRO A 55 -6.37 -9.72 5.02
CA PRO A 55 -5.57 -10.47 4.04
C PRO A 55 -6.45 -11.25 3.06
N LEU A 56 -7.59 -11.77 3.50
CA LEU A 56 -8.54 -12.49 2.65
C LEU A 56 -9.10 -11.61 1.52
N LEU A 57 -9.34 -10.32 1.75
CA LEU A 57 -9.76 -9.38 0.72
C LEU A 57 -8.68 -9.20 -0.36
N VAL A 58 -7.41 -9.17 0.03
CA VAL A 58 -6.29 -9.05 -0.93
C VAL A 58 -6.26 -10.29 -1.84
N TRP A 59 -6.42 -11.48 -1.26
CA TRP A 59 -6.50 -12.72 -2.02
C TRP A 59 -7.72 -12.78 -2.93
N ALA A 60 -8.89 -12.36 -2.43
CA ALA A 60 -10.11 -12.33 -3.22
C ALA A 60 -9.98 -11.39 -4.42
N ALA A 61 -9.37 -10.22 -4.25
CA ALA A 61 -9.14 -9.27 -5.35
C ALA A 61 -8.11 -9.80 -6.36
N LEU A 62 -7.01 -10.43 -5.88
CA LEU A 62 -6.07 -11.10 -6.78
C LEU A 62 -6.73 -12.21 -7.59
N PHE A 63 -7.55 -13.03 -6.94
CA PHE A 63 -8.29 -14.09 -7.61
C PHE A 63 -9.26 -13.52 -8.63
N ALA A 64 -10.00 -12.45 -8.30
CA ALA A 64 -10.89 -11.77 -9.24
C ALA A 64 -10.11 -11.17 -10.43
N GLY A 65 -8.96 -10.54 -10.18
CA GLY A 65 -8.08 -10.04 -11.23
C GLY A 65 -7.55 -11.15 -12.14
N PHE A 66 -7.14 -12.28 -11.55
CA PHE A 66 -6.72 -13.45 -12.29
C PHE A 66 -7.84 -14.03 -13.15
N MET A 67 -9.06 -14.11 -12.64
CA MET A 67 -10.23 -14.57 -13.40
C MET A 67 -10.56 -13.64 -14.57
N LEU A 68 -10.47 -12.30 -14.36
CA LEU A 68 -10.64 -11.33 -15.44
C LEU A 68 -9.56 -11.48 -16.52
N TRP A 69 -8.31 -11.67 -16.10
CA TRP A 69 -7.20 -11.90 -17.02
C TRP A 69 -7.39 -13.20 -17.83
N LEU A 70 -7.81 -14.27 -17.16
CA LEU A 70 -8.11 -15.55 -17.79
C LEU A 70 -9.27 -15.45 -18.79
N TRP A 71 -10.30 -14.69 -18.44
CA TRP A 71 -11.41 -14.40 -19.35
C TRP A 71 -10.93 -13.66 -20.60
N GLY A 72 -10.10 -12.63 -20.43
CA GLY A 72 -9.46 -11.94 -21.55
C GLY A 72 -8.66 -12.88 -22.48
N LEU A 73 -7.94 -13.85 -21.89
CA LEU A 73 -7.21 -14.87 -22.63
C LEU A 73 -8.14 -15.79 -23.45
N LEU A 74 -9.27 -16.20 -22.88
CA LEU A 74 -10.27 -17.05 -23.55
C LEU A 74 -10.95 -16.32 -24.71
N GLU A 75 -11.21 -15.02 -24.57
CA GLU A 75 -11.87 -14.19 -25.58
C GLU A 75 -10.93 -13.83 -26.73
N ASN A 76 -9.67 -13.44 -26.42
CA ASN A 76 -8.72 -12.90 -27.40
C ASN A 76 -7.65 -13.91 -27.84
N GLY A 77 -7.58 -15.08 -27.22
CA GLY A 77 -6.63 -16.13 -27.56
C GLY A 77 -5.16 -15.68 -27.44
N ARG A 78 -4.33 -16.02 -28.45
CA ARG A 78 -2.87 -15.74 -28.41
C ARG A 78 -2.51 -14.27 -28.37
N TRP A 79 -3.36 -13.38 -28.88
CA TRP A 79 -3.14 -11.93 -28.81
C TRP A 79 -3.06 -11.40 -27.38
N TRP A 80 -3.72 -12.09 -26.43
CA TRP A 80 -3.68 -11.71 -25.02
C TRP A 80 -2.34 -12.01 -24.35
N LEU A 81 -1.49 -12.85 -24.96
CA LEU A 81 -0.16 -13.23 -24.50
C LEU A 81 0.94 -12.30 -25.03
N ASP A 82 0.58 -11.23 -25.72
CA ASP A 82 1.51 -10.21 -26.19
C ASP A 82 2.21 -9.48 -25.03
N GLU A 83 3.49 -9.14 -25.20
CA GLU A 83 4.31 -8.48 -24.17
C GLU A 83 3.69 -7.17 -23.67
N GLY A 84 3.08 -6.39 -24.57
CA GLY A 84 2.40 -5.15 -24.22
C GLY A 84 1.25 -5.36 -23.26
N VAL A 85 0.46 -6.44 -23.43
CA VAL A 85 -0.64 -6.80 -22.53
C VAL A 85 -0.09 -7.21 -21.15
N HIS A 86 1.00 -7.99 -21.12
CA HIS A 86 1.63 -8.40 -19.86
C HIS A 86 2.16 -7.21 -19.08
N LEU A 87 2.93 -6.32 -19.72
CA LEU A 87 3.43 -5.10 -19.10
C LEU A 87 2.29 -4.24 -18.56
N THR A 88 1.27 -4.00 -19.38
CA THR A 88 0.12 -3.19 -18.97
C THR A 88 -0.59 -3.81 -17.76
N THR A 89 -0.83 -5.12 -17.78
CA THR A 89 -1.46 -5.85 -16.68
C THR A 89 -0.63 -5.76 -15.40
N LEU A 90 0.69 -5.92 -15.50
CA LEU A 90 1.60 -5.81 -14.36
C LEU A 90 1.58 -4.40 -13.75
N TRP A 91 1.68 -3.36 -14.58
CA TRP A 91 1.64 -1.98 -14.13
C TRP A 91 0.28 -1.62 -13.49
N CYS A 92 -0.83 -2.07 -14.06
CA CYS A 92 -2.16 -1.91 -13.46
C CYS A 92 -2.24 -2.63 -12.10
N THR A 93 -1.72 -3.84 -12.02
CA THR A 93 -1.68 -4.61 -10.77
C THR A 93 -0.84 -3.87 -9.71
N PHE A 94 0.34 -3.37 -10.06
CA PHE A 94 1.16 -2.56 -9.15
C PHE A 94 0.44 -1.29 -8.70
N ALA A 95 -0.26 -0.59 -9.60
CA ALA A 95 -1.05 0.58 -9.26
C ALA A 95 -2.17 0.25 -8.25
N CYS A 96 -2.88 -0.85 -8.45
CA CYS A 96 -3.90 -1.35 -7.52
C CYS A 96 -3.30 -1.68 -6.14
N PHE A 97 -2.15 -2.38 -6.10
CA PHE A 97 -1.45 -2.66 -4.84
C PHE A 97 -1.02 -1.38 -4.14
N LYS A 98 -0.45 -0.42 -4.85
CA LYS A 98 -0.04 0.88 -4.30
C LYS A 98 -1.21 1.63 -3.67
N CYS A 99 -2.34 1.73 -4.38
CA CYS A 99 -3.56 2.35 -3.84
C CYS A 99 -4.05 1.63 -2.58
N TRP A 100 -3.98 0.30 -2.58
CA TRP A 100 -4.43 -0.48 -1.45
C TRP A 100 -3.49 -0.39 -0.24
N ILE A 101 -2.18 -0.42 -0.47
CA ILE A 101 -1.19 -0.20 0.59
C ILE A 101 -1.34 1.20 1.19
N ALA A 102 -1.51 2.24 0.36
CA ALA A 102 -1.72 3.61 0.81
C ALA A 102 -2.96 3.71 1.72
N SER A 103 -4.08 3.09 1.34
CA SER A 103 -5.30 3.06 2.17
C SER A 103 -5.09 2.25 3.45
N ALA A 104 -4.43 1.09 3.36
CA ALA A 104 -4.21 0.22 4.52
C ALA A 104 -3.32 0.87 5.58
N VAL A 105 -2.27 1.60 5.18
CA VAL A 105 -1.43 2.36 6.12
C VAL A 105 -2.25 3.41 6.86
N CYS A 106 -3.10 4.16 6.15
CA CYS A 106 -3.88 5.25 6.74
C CYS A 106 -5.03 4.76 7.61
N ASP A 107 -5.76 3.71 7.19
CA ASP A 107 -6.89 3.16 7.93
C ASP A 107 -6.51 2.62 9.31
N ARG A 108 -5.30 2.10 9.43
CA ARG A 108 -4.77 1.57 10.69
C ARG A 108 -4.67 2.62 11.77
N PHE A 109 -4.03 3.74 11.46
CA PHE A 109 -3.90 4.84 12.41
C PHE A 109 -5.25 5.44 12.79
N ARG A 110 -6.20 5.43 11.86
CA ARG A 110 -7.57 5.87 12.14
C ARG A 110 -8.23 4.98 13.19
N GLU A 111 -8.11 3.65 13.06
CA GLU A 111 -8.67 2.69 14.01
C GLU A 111 -8.00 2.79 15.38
N ASP A 112 -6.66 2.84 15.40
CA ASP A 112 -5.88 2.94 16.64
C ASP A 112 -6.20 4.25 17.40
N ARG A 113 -6.43 5.34 16.66
CA ARG A 113 -6.85 6.63 17.23
C ARG A 113 -8.28 6.63 17.76
N GLN A 114 -9.21 5.98 17.06
CA GLN A 114 -10.61 5.87 17.50
C GLN A 114 -10.78 4.99 18.73
N GLN A 115 -9.89 4.03 18.95
CA GLN A 115 -9.91 3.13 20.10
C GLN A 115 -9.08 3.64 21.28
N SER A 116 -8.53 4.85 21.24
CA SER A 116 -7.58 5.40 22.23
C SER A 116 -6.37 4.50 22.49
N SER A 117 -6.16 3.49 21.68
CA SER A 117 -5.02 2.57 21.79
C SER A 117 -3.70 3.25 21.42
N LEU A 118 -3.76 4.26 20.56
CA LEU A 118 -2.61 5.08 20.20
C LEU A 118 -2.07 5.87 21.40
N GLU A 119 -2.96 6.40 22.25
CA GLU A 119 -2.58 7.14 23.46
C GLU A 119 -1.88 6.23 24.49
N LEU A 120 -2.39 5.00 24.64
CA LEU A 120 -1.76 3.99 25.48
C LEU A 120 -0.38 3.58 24.93
N LEU A 121 -0.25 3.50 23.63
CA LEU A 121 0.99 3.12 22.95
C LEU A 121 2.05 4.25 23.04
N LEU A 122 1.63 5.51 22.95
CA LEU A 122 2.49 6.67 23.14
C LEU A 122 2.90 6.89 24.61
N ALA A 123 2.13 6.37 25.56
CA ALA A 123 2.50 6.38 26.99
C ALA A 123 3.55 5.30 27.35
N THR A 124 3.83 4.35 26.43
CA THR A 124 4.90 3.37 26.62
C THR A 124 6.24 3.91 26.09
N PRO A 125 7.39 3.55 26.69
CA PRO A 125 8.70 4.00 26.22
C PRO A 125 9.13 3.27 24.94
N LEU A 126 8.29 3.33 23.88
CA LEU A 126 8.57 2.75 22.58
C LEU A 126 9.38 3.73 21.73
N ASN A 127 10.47 3.26 21.15
CA ASN A 127 11.25 4.00 20.19
C ASN A 127 10.51 4.10 18.85
N PHE A 128 10.73 5.19 18.12
CA PHE A 128 10.20 5.36 16.76
C PHE A 128 10.53 4.18 15.84
N SER A 129 11.72 3.58 15.98
CA SER A 129 12.15 2.40 15.21
C SER A 129 11.25 1.20 15.43
N ASP A 130 10.87 0.92 16.68
CA ASP A 130 10.06 -0.25 17.03
C ASP A 130 8.63 -0.10 16.52
N PHE A 131 8.12 1.12 16.59
CA PHE A 131 6.82 1.48 16.05
C PHE A 131 6.78 1.35 14.52
N SER A 132 7.78 1.93 13.82
CA SER A 132 7.90 1.85 12.36
C SER A 132 8.07 0.40 11.88
N LEU A 133 8.92 -0.39 12.57
CA LEU A 133 9.15 -1.80 12.26
C LEU A 133 7.88 -2.64 12.46
N GLY A 134 7.12 -2.38 13.53
CA GLY A 134 5.84 -3.04 13.78
C GLY A 134 4.84 -2.80 12.65
N GLN A 135 4.77 -1.58 12.13
CA GLN A 135 3.94 -1.22 10.98
C GLN A 135 4.42 -1.90 9.69
N ALA A 136 5.74 -1.91 9.43
CA ALA A 136 6.31 -2.55 8.25
C ALA A 136 6.06 -4.07 8.24
N ARG A 137 6.27 -4.75 9.39
CA ARG A 137 5.97 -6.18 9.54
C ARG A 137 4.49 -6.49 9.28
N ARG A 138 3.60 -5.59 9.66
CA ARG A 138 2.17 -5.71 9.46
C ARG A 138 1.79 -5.62 7.98
N LEU A 139 2.38 -4.66 7.25
CA LEU A 139 2.21 -4.53 5.80
C LEU A 139 2.73 -5.77 5.07
N LEU A 140 3.92 -6.26 5.45
CA LEU A 140 4.49 -7.48 4.92
C LEU A 140 3.59 -8.70 5.18
N TRP A 141 3.00 -8.81 6.36
CA TRP A 141 2.08 -9.91 6.66
C TRP A 141 0.81 -9.86 5.82
N GLN A 142 0.28 -8.66 5.53
CA GLN A 142 -0.96 -8.50 4.76
C GLN A 142 -0.72 -8.62 3.26
N PHE A 143 0.33 -7.99 2.74
CA PHE A 143 0.59 -7.84 1.30
C PHE A 143 1.78 -8.65 0.80
N GLY A 144 2.68 -9.09 1.68
CA GLY A 144 3.95 -9.70 1.29
C GLY A 144 3.78 -10.95 0.44
N LEU A 145 2.92 -11.87 0.86
CA LEU A 145 2.70 -13.13 0.14
C LEU A 145 1.94 -12.90 -1.19
N PRO A 146 0.82 -12.14 -1.23
CA PRO A 146 0.15 -11.78 -2.47
C PRO A 146 1.06 -11.02 -3.45
N LEU A 147 1.82 -10.04 -2.95
CA LEU A 147 2.76 -9.28 -3.77
C LEU A 147 3.91 -10.16 -4.26
N GLY A 148 4.45 -11.03 -3.39
CA GLY A 148 5.48 -12.02 -3.75
C GLY A 148 5.04 -12.94 -4.88
N LEU A 149 3.78 -13.36 -4.89
CA LEU A 149 3.22 -14.18 -5.97
C LEU A 149 3.18 -13.40 -7.29
N VAL A 150 2.75 -12.12 -7.26
CA VAL A 150 2.78 -11.26 -8.45
C VAL A 150 4.22 -11.04 -8.92
N LEU A 151 5.15 -10.77 -7.99
CA LEU A 151 6.57 -10.60 -8.34
C LEU A 151 7.19 -11.87 -8.92
N ALA A 152 6.75 -13.06 -8.51
CA ALA A 152 7.23 -14.32 -9.06
C ALA A 152 6.82 -14.54 -10.53
N THR A 153 5.78 -13.85 -11.02
CA THR A 153 5.42 -13.90 -12.45
C THR A 153 6.38 -13.08 -13.32
N VAL A 154 7.07 -12.08 -12.77
CA VAL A 154 7.94 -11.19 -13.54
C VAL A 154 9.11 -11.93 -14.20
N PRO A 155 9.93 -12.74 -13.49
CA PRO A 155 11.00 -13.50 -14.14
C PRO A 155 10.48 -14.42 -15.24
N PHE A 156 9.32 -15.06 -15.02
CA PHE A 156 8.71 -15.94 -16.01
C PHE A 156 8.38 -15.17 -17.30
N MET A 157 7.83 -13.96 -17.17
CA MET A 157 7.51 -13.10 -18.32
C MET A 157 8.78 -12.58 -19.03
N MET A 158 9.84 -12.26 -18.24
CA MET A 158 11.11 -11.80 -18.82
C MET A 158 11.81 -12.86 -19.67
N PHE A 159 11.65 -14.16 -19.37
CA PHE A 159 12.25 -15.22 -20.16
C PHE A 159 11.61 -15.40 -21.53
N ASP A 160 10.36 -15.01 -21.69
CA ASP A 160 9.59 -15.12 -22.94
C ASP A 160 9.70 -13.85 -23.81
N SER A 161 10.35 -12.79 -23.30
CA SER A 161 10.46 -11.50 -23.95
C SER A 161 11.75 -11.34 -24.75
N ASP A 162 11.72 -10.55 -25.82
CA ASP A 162 12.85 -10.30 -26.73
C ASP A 162 13.98 -9.45 -26.14
N GLY A 163 13.97 -9.18 -24.84
CA GLY A 163 15.01 -8.41 -24.14
C GLY A 163 14.84 -6.89 -24.16
N ASP A 164 14.19 -6.33 -25.15
CA ASP A 164 13.96 -4.88 -25.28
C ASP A 164 12.99 -4.36 -24.22
N THR A 165 12.17 -5.24 -23.66
CA THR A 165 11.19 -4.91 -22.60
C THR A 165 11.75 -5.01 -21.19
N TRP A 166 12.93 -5.59 -20.98
CA TRP A 166 13.54 -5.77 -19.66
C TRP A 166 13.68 -4.46 -18.85
N PRO A 167 14.10 -3.32 -19.45
CA PRO A 167 14.20 -2.07 -18.72
C PRO A 167 12.87 -1.67 -18.05
N TYR A 168 11.74 -1.91 -18.69
CA TYR A 168 10.41 -1.59 -18.17
C TYR A 168 10.06 -2.41 -16.92
N TYR A 169 10.44 -3.69 -16.90
CA TYR A 169 10.26 -4.55 -15.71
C TYR A 169 11.13 -4.09 -14.55
N PHE A 170 12.43 -3.82 -14.78
CA PHE A 170 13.33 -3.35 -13.72
C PHE A 170 12.93 -1.99 -13.17
N VAL A 171 12.58 -1.06 -14.02
CA VAL A 171 12.10 0.28 -13.64
C VAL A 171 10.81 0.14 -12.82
N GLY A 172 9.85 -0.67 -13.28
CA GLY A 172 8.61 -0.92 -12.55
C GLY A 172 8.84 -1.49 -11.15
N LEU A 173 9.73 -2.49 -11.02
CA LEU A 173 10.10 -3.09 -9.73
C LEU A 173 10.80 -2.09 -8.81
N ALA A 174 11.78 -1.34 -9.32
CA ALA A 174 12.50 -0.35 -8.54
C ALA A 174 11.57 0.75 -8.01
N ILE A 175 10.69 1.28 -8.86
CA ILE A 175 9.69 2.26 -8.47
C ILE A 175 8.74 1.67 -7.42
N LEU A 176 8.28 0.42 -7.59
CA LEU A 176 7.40 -0.24 -6.63
C LEU A 176 8.00 -0.29 -5.22
N VAL A 177 9.27 -0.66 -5.11
CA VAL A 177 9.97 -0.73 -3.81
C VAL A 177 10.06 0.65 -3.16
N VAL A 178 10.44 1.67 -3.93
CA VAL A 178 10.56 3.04 -3.43
C VAL A 178 9.20 3.63 -3.07
N ASP A 179 8.17 3.35 -3.85
CA ASP A 179 6.79 3.76 -3.57
C ASP A 179 6.29 3.18 -2.24
N ILE A 180 6.47 1.87 -2.02
CA ILE A 180 6.05 1.20 -0.78
C ILE A 180 6.76 1.82 0.43
N TRP A 181 8.07 2.07 0.32
CA TRP A 181 8.84 2.75 1.34
C TRP A 181 8.32 4.17 1.62
N ALA A 182 8.10 4.97 0.58
CA ALA A 182 7.59 6.33 0.71
C ALA A 182 6.16 6.35 1.29
N MET A 183 5.26 5.47 0.82
CA MET A 183 3.90 5.34 1.33
C MET A 183 3.86 4.98 2.81
N HIS A 184 4.79 4.13 3.26
CA HIS A 184 4.89 3.75 4.67
C HIS A 184 5.11 4.99 5.55
N PHE A 185 6.13 5.84 5.28
CA PHE A 185 6.44 7.01 6.10
C PHE A 185 5.44 8.16 5.90
N VAL A 186 5.07 8.45 4.66
CA VAL A 186 4.10 9.51 4.35
C VAL A 186 2.72 9.17 4.90
N GLY A 187 2.33 7.89 4.82
CA GLY A 187 1.08 7.41 5.40
C GLY A 187 1.05 7.54 6.92
N MET A 188 2.13 7.17 7.60
CA MET A 188 2.27 7.38 9.04
C MET A 188 2.14 8.86 9.41
N GLN A 189 2.92 9.73 8.77
CA GLN A 189 2.91 11.17 9.04
C GLN A 189 1.52 11.79 8.83
N LEU A 190 0.89 11.54 7.67
CA LEU A 190 -0.42 12.10 7.35
C LEU A 190 -1.51 11.60 8.27
N SER A 191 -1.47 10.35 8.68
CA SER A 191 -2.45 9.75 9.58
C SER A 191 -2.37 10.32 10.99
N LEU A 192 -1.16 10.65 11.46
CA LEU A 192 -0.94 11.29 12.76
C LEU A 192 -1.33 12.77 12.75
N THR A 193 -1.05 13.48 11.64
CA THR A 193 -1.23 14.94 11.55
C THR A 193 -2.65 15.34 11.10
N SER A 194 -3.35 14.49 10.34
CA SER A 194 -4.66 14.82 9.77
C SER A 194 -5.77 14.84 10.81
N ARG A 195 -6.55 15.94 10.84
CA ARG A 195 -7.78 16.03 11.63
C ARG A 195 -8.90 15.13 11.10
N LYS A 196 -8.96 14.91 9.78
CA LYS A 196 -9.96 14.07 9.11
C LYS A 196 -9.27 12.87 8.49
N PRO A 197 -9.45 11.67 9.02
CA PRO A 197 -8.74 10.45 8.57
C PRO A 197 -9.09 10.03 7.13
N SER A 198 -10.24 10.43 6.60
CA SER A 198 -10.62 10.15 5.21
C SER A 198 -9.71 10.84 4.18
N PHE A 199 -9.07 11.96 4.55
CA PHE A 199 -8.18 12.70 3.66
C PHE A 199 -6.72 12.20 3.71
N SER A 200 -6.34 11.38 4.69
CA SER A 200 -4.96 10.89 4.78
C SER A 200 -4.60 9.95 3.64
N ALA A 201 -5.46 8.98 3.31
CA ALA A 201 -5.23 8.04 2.23
C ALA A 201 -5.18 8.73 0.86
N SER A 202 -6.12 9.64 0.58
CA SER A 202 -6.10 10.44 -0.65
C SER A 202 -4.88 11.37 -0.72
N GLY A 203 -4.44 11.92 0.42
CA GLY A 203 -3.22 12.73 0.51
C GLY A 203 -1.94 11.93 0.21
N VAL A 204 -1.85 10.66 0.63
CA VAL A 204 -0.75 9.76 0.27
C VAL A 204 -0.80 9.45 -1.23
N ALA A 205 -1.97 9.03 -1.73
CA ALA A 205 -2.15 8.73 -3.15
C ALA A 205 -1.79 9.93 -4.04
N LEU A 206 -2.25 11.12 -3.69
CA LEU A 206 -1.95 12.34 -4.44
C LEU A 206 -0.44 12.61 -4.52
N ARG A 207 0.29 12.50 -3.40
CA ARG A 207 1.72 12.83 -3.34
C ARG A 207 2.62 11.77 -3.96
N ILE A 208 2.29 10.50 -3.79
CA ILE A 208 3.16 9.39 -4.21
C ILE A 208 2.75 8.83 -5.57
N LEU A 209 1.43 8.76 -5.87
CA LEU A 209 0.96 8.18 -7.13
C LEU A 209 0.70 9.25 -8.20
N PHE A 210 -0.05 10.30 -7.88
CA PHE A 210 -0.51 11.25 -8.91
C PHE A 210 0.50 12.36 -9.20
N LEU A 211 1.20 12.86 -8.19
CA LEU A 211 2.14 13.97 -8.36
C LEU A 211 3.28 13.66 -9.35
N PRO A 212 3.93 12.46 -9.33
CA PRO A 212 4.93 12.10 -10.32
C PRO A 212 4.38 12.11 -11.75
N TRP A 213 3.14 11.65 -11.95
CA TRP A 213 2.49 11.68 -13.27
C TRP A 213 2.24 13.10 -13.77
N ILE A 214 1.81 14.01 -12.88
CA ILE A 214 1.59 15.41 -13.23
C ILE A 214 2.91 16.08 -13.60
N ILE A 215 3.97 15.86 -12.83
CA ILE A 215 5.31 16.41 -13.09
C ILE A 215 5.85 15.87 -14.41
N TRP A 216 5.77 14.55 -14.61
CA TRP A 216 6.24 13.91 -15.82
C TRP A 216 5.48 14.39 -17.06
N ALA A 217 4.15 14.46 -17.00
CA ALA A 217 3.34 14.96 -18.10
C ALA A 217 3.66 16.43 -18.42
N GLY A 218 3.86 17.26 -17.41
CA GLY A 218 4.30 18.65 -17.58
C GLY A 218 5.68 18.77 -18.23
N MET A 219 6.64 17.94 -17.82
CA MET A 219 7.97 17.89 -18.42
C MET A 219 7.92 17.40 -19.86
N MET A 220 7.11 16.37 -20.16
CA MET A 220 6.92 15.88 -21.53
C MET A 220 6.29 16.93 -22.44
N LEU A 221 5.29 17.63 -21.94
CA LEU A 221 4.66 18.74 -22.67
C LEU A 221 5.67 19.87 -22.94
N PHE A 222 6.47 20.23 -21.94
CA PHE A 222 7.52 21.25 -22.09
C PHE A 222 8.57 20.82 -23.11
N LEU A 223 9.07 19.58 -23.06
CA LEU A 223 10.03 19.04 -24.01
C LEU A 223 9.46 18.99 -25.43
N ALA A 224 8.20 18.61 -25.59
CA ALA A 224 7.53 18.60 -26.88
C ALA A 224 7.49 20.00 -27.52
N PHE A 225 7.23 21.04 -26.74
CA PHE A 225 7.20 22.42 -27.24
C PHE A 225 8.60 23.04 -27.42
N ALA A 226 9.55 22.72 -26.52
CA ALA A 226 10.87 23.37 -26.49
C ALA A 226 11.90 22.73 -27.43
N LEU A 227 11.88 21.39 -27.57
CA LEU A 227 12.92 20.63 -28.27
C LEU A 227 12.44 19.96 -29.57
N PHE A 228 11.18 19.53 -29.60
CA PHE A 228 10.61 18.87 -30.77
C PHE A 228 9.62 19.79 -31.44
N GLY A 229 10.14 20.72 -32.29
CA GLY A 229 9.32 21.30 -33.32
C GLY A 229 8.77 20.18 -34.24
N PRO A 230 7.82 20.47 -35.14
CA PRO A 230 7.01 19.48 -35.84
C PRO A 230 7.74 18.46 -36.75
N ALA A 231 9.03 18.28 -36.62
CA ALA A 231 9.83 17.37 -37.43
C ALA A 231 11.00 16.79 -36.64
N GLN A 232 10.85 15.58 -36.12
CA GLN A 232 11.83 14.46 -36.12
C GLN A 232 11.51 13.44 -35.07
N THR A 233 10.88 12.35 -35.44
CA THR A 233 10.65 11.17 -34.63
C THR A 233 11.65 10.06 -35.01
N GLY A 234 12.82 10.06 -34.36
CA GLY A 234 13.70 8.89 -34.31
C GLY A 234 13.25 7.99 -33.14
N GLY A 235 12.55 6.88 -33.43
CA GLY A 235 11.72 6.19 -32.43
C GLY A 235 12.43 5.58 -31.21
N GLY A 236 13.58 4.90 -31.31
CA GLY A 236 14.09 4.06 -30.20
C GLY A 236 14.76 4.84 -29.07
N MET A 237 15.64 5.81 -29.36
CA MET A 237 16.32 6.62 -28.32
C MET A 237 15.35 7.47 -27.49
N ILE A 238 14.19 7.79 -28.04
CA ILE A 238 13.17 8.59 -27.34
C ILE A 238 12.48 7.77 -26.25
N GLU A 239 12.21 6.51 -26.51
CA GLU A 239 11.52 5.62 -25.55
C GLU A 239 12.35 5.38 -24.29
N GLU A 240 13.63 5.07 -24.45
CA GLU A 240 14.54 4.89 -23.31
C GLU A 240 14.71 6.17 -22.49
N PHE A 241 14.83 7.31 -23.18
CA PHE A 241 14.92 8.62 -22.52
C PHE A 241 13.64 8.92 -21.73
N VAL A 242 12.47 8.67 -22.30
CA VAL A 242 11.15 8.87 -21.66
C VAL A 242 11.01 7.99 -20.43
N LEU A 243 11.41 6.72 -20.53
CA LEU A 243 11.40 5.77 -19.40
C LEU A 243 12.38 6.21 -18.30
N GLY A 244 13.59 6.60 -18.66
CA GLY A 244 14.58 7.10 -17.72
C GLY A 244 14.10 8.36 -17.00
N LEU A 245 13.54 9.32 -17.72
CA LEU A 245 12.96 10.53 -17.16
C LEU A 245 11.83 10.20 -16.15
N TRP A 246 10.93 9.29 -16.54
CA TRP A 246 9.88 8.80 -15.65
C TRP A 246 10.44 8.20 -14.36
N PHE A 247 11.47 7.35 -14.47
CA PHE A 247 12.12 6.76 -13.33
C PHE A 247 12.69 7.80 -12.36
N PHE A 248 13.45 8.79 -12.87
CA PHE A 248 14.05 9.82 -12.04
C PHE A 248 13.02 10.74 -11.40
N VAL A 249 11.94 11.07 -12.08
CA VAL A 249 10.83 11.87 -11.52
C VAL A 249 10.16 11.12 -10.38
N CYS A 250 9.84 9.83 -10.56
CA CYS A 250 9.25 9.01 -9.51
C CYS A 250 10.20 8.85 -8.32
N LEU A 251 11.47 8.52 -8.58
CA LEU A 251 12.48 8.34 -7.55
C LEU A 251 12.68 9.63 -6.73
N GLY A 252 12.88 10.76 -7.40
CA GLY A 252 13.08 12.06 -6.74
C GLY A 252 11.88 12.48 -5.91
N ASN A 253 10.67 12.36 -6.44
CA ASN A 253 9.44 12.66 -5.71
C ASN A 253 9.28 11.81 -4.45
N ASN A 254 9.49 10.51 -4.59
CA ASN A 254 9.27 9.56 -3.50
C ASN A 254 10.33 9.68 -2.40
N LEU A 255 11.59 9.88 -2.78
CA LEU A 255 12.65 10.16 -1.82
C LEU A 255 12.40 11.47 -1.08
N PHE A 256 11.99 12.52 -1.79
CA PHE A 256 11.69 13.82 -1.16
C PHE A 256 10.58 13.70 -0.10
N TRP A 257 9.43 13.15 -0.47
CA TRP A 257 8.31 13.01 0.47
C TRP A 257 8.58 11.98 1.55
N GLY A 258 9.21 10.86 1.23
CA GLY A 258 9.56 9.81 2.19
C GLY A 258 10.55 10.29 3.25
N MET A 259 11.66 10.94 2.84
CA MET A 259 12.65 11.49 3.77
C MET A 259 12.08 12.61 4.62
N ARG A 260 11.30 13.52 4.02
CA ARG A 260 10.62 14.60 4.77
C ARG A 260 9.68 14.03 5.82
N ALA A 261 8.89 13.01 5.46
CA ALA A 261 7.98 12.35 6.38
C ALA A 261 8.73 11.65 7.51
N MET A 262 9.78 10.92 7.19
CA MET A 262 10.62 10.22 8.18
C MET A 262 11.28 11.21 9.17
N ASN A 263 11.82 12.33 8.67
CA ASN A 263 12.44 13.33 9.52
C ASN A 263 11.42 14.00 10.45
N ASN A 264 10.26 14.38 9.92
CA ASN A 264 9.18 14.96 10.74
C ASN A 264 8.67 13.99 11.81
N LEU A 265 8.61 12.71 11.52
CA LEU A 265 8.23 11.71 12.50
C LEU A 265 9.29 11.56 13.61
N LYS A 266 10.58 11.53 13.26
CA LYS A 266 11.67 11.43 14.23
C LYS A 266 11.78 12.64 15.17
N THR A 267 11.40 13.83 14.69
CA THR A 267 11.45 15.05 15.52
C THR A 267 10.24 15.21 16.44
N ASN A 268 9.12 14.54 16.14
CA ASN A 268 7.88 14.65 16.91
C ASN A 268 7.62 13.43 17.84
N PHE A 269 8.43 12.39 17.75
CA PHE A 269 8.48 11.22 18.65
C PHE A 269 9.60 11.38 19.65
#